data_53d022612cecc5bfe2570b12467103f6
#
_entry.id   53d022612cecc5bfe2570b12467103f6
#
_cell.length_a   1.000
_cell.length_b   1.000
_cell.length_c   1.000
_cell.angle_alpha   90.00
_cell.angle_beta   90.00
_cell.angle_gamma   90.00
#
_symmetry.space_group_name_H-M   'P 1'
#
loop_
_entity.id
_entity.type
_entity.pdbx_description
1 polymer ?
#
loop_
_entity_poly.entity_id
_entity_poly.type
_entity_poly.pdbx_seq_one_letter_code
_entity_poly.pdbx_strand_id
1 'polypeptide(L)'
;TGPTGPTGPSGADVATGPTGAAGIPGPTGPTGATGATGSAGDITSGPTGPTGPTGPAGAVGPTGPTGAGAPGAAGPTGPAGAAGATGPTGPTGPTGATGSVQPNPYDLYVQSDAAAGGDGSQAAPFQTIDEALAAVEPDGTIHVLRGTYPITQQLVVNKPGVTIQGTAGAEVLLKAPIVPFLLTGGDDTLDGLTITSDQPYPVEFIQVAGDGNQVLNCQIYGPDQAGDSSTWVVNRGLVTQVGSTNLLVRSNIFHTLRQPAYLNPSSTGTFMDNVCYNTRGYVVDRAIFLFSGNSWGLPANAVGIALLSGTLTGAPYDPLSALEASNSSATVSDQR
;
A
#
# COMPACT_ATOMS: atom_id res chain seq x y z
N THR A 1 -64.52 -11.66 12.18
CA THR A 1 -65.90 -12.27 12.40
C THR A 1 -66.85 -11.16 12.75
N GLY A 2 -67.82 -10.87 11.84
CA GLY A 2 -68.85 -9.89 12.10
C GLY A 2 -69.85 -10.46 13.08
N PRO A 3 -70.57 -9.62 13.85
CA PRO A 3 -71.63 -10.06 14.74
C PRO A 3 -72.82 -10.74 13.97
N THR A 4 -73.42 -11.77 14.59
CA THR A 4 -74.53 -12.47 14.04
C THR A 4 -75.74 -11.52 13.94
N GLY A 5 -76.40 -11.46 12.80
CA GLY A 5 -77.60 -10.68 12.65
C GLY A 5 -78.73 -11.27 13.50
N PRO A 6 -79.76 -10.47 13.90
CA PRO A 6 -80.88 -10.94 14.70
C PRO A 6 -81.70 -11.98 13.95
N THR A 7 -82.18 -13.02 14.68
CA THR A 7 -83.09 -14.04 14.17
C THR A 7 -84.42 -13.40 13.82
N GLY A 8 -84.87 -13.54 12.62
CA GLY A 8 -86.26 -13.11 12.21
C GLY A 8 -87.34 -13.97 12.83
N PRO A 9 -88.58 -13.44 12.96
CA PRO A 9 -89.70 -14.20 13.51
C PRO A 9 -90.05 -15.42 12.63
N SER A 10 -90.42 -16.55 13.25
CA SER A 10 -90.75 -17.83 12.59
C SER A 10 -91.97 -17.75 11.72
N GLY A 11 -91.80 -18.07 10.45
CA GLY A 11 -92.73 -18.19 9.41
C GLY A 11 -92.24 -19.14 8.31
N ALA A 12 -93.11 -19.77 7.55
CA ALA A 12 -92.91 -21.01 6.79
C ALA A 12 -92.11 -20.87 5.46
N ASP A 13 -91.17 -20.02 5.30
CA ASP A 13 -90.18 -20.05 4.18
C ASP A 13 -88.87 -19.48 4.63
N VAL A 14 -87.82 -20.21 4.39
CA VAL A 14 -86.42 -19.86 4.78
C VAL A 14 -85.83 -18.91 3.77
N ALA A 15 -85.84 -17.60 4.04
CA ALA A 15 -85.00 -16.64 3.26
C ALA A 15 -83.62 -16.60 3.81
N THR A 16 -82.64 -16.91 2.94
CA THR A 16 -81.22 -16.79 3.26
C THR A 16 -80.89 -15.31 3.29
N GLY A 17 -80.32 -14.78 4.41
CA GLY A 17 -79.88 -13.42 4.51
C GLY A 17 -78.73 -13.18 3.51
N PRO A 18 -78.54 -11.96 3.04
CA PRO A 18 -77.43 -11.64 2.13
C PRO A 18 -76.10 -11.95 2.76
N THR A 19 -75.19 -12.46 1.95
CA THR A 19 -73.76 -12.66 2.35
C THR A 19 -73.12 -11.32 2.77
N GLY A 20 -72.41 -11.30 3.90
CA GLY A 20 -71.70 -10.13 4.32
C GLY A 20 -70.62 -9.71 3.27
N ALA A 21 -70.34 -8.41 3.15
CA ALA A 21 -69.36 -7.93 2.23
C ALA A 21 -67.97 -8.53 2.53
N ALA A 22 -67.22 -8.79 1.49
CA ALA A 22 -65.83 -9.22 1.63
C ALA A 22 -65.00 -8.17 2.43
N GLY A 23 -64.09 -8.64 3.32
CA GLY A 23 -63.17 -7.79 4.03
C GLY A 23 -62.24 -7.05 3.05
N ILE A 24 -61.84 -5.83 3.39
CA ILE A 24 -60.87 -5.09 2.59
C ILE A 24 -59.51 -5.77 2.65
N PRO A 25 -58.71 -5.74 1.58
CA PRO A 25 -57.33 -6.22 1.61
C PRO A 25 -56.52 -5.56 2.74
N GLY A 26 -55.62 -6.29 3.37
CA GLY A 26 -54.72 -5.77 4.37
C GLY A 26 -53.75 -4.71 3.76
N PRO A 27 -53.21 -3.81 4.57
CA PRO A 27 -52.20 -2.83 4.09
C PRO A 27 -50.96 -3.52 3.56
N THR A 28 -50.32 -2.88 2.60
CA THR A 28 -49.01 -3.31 2.08
C THR A 28 -47.98 -3.42 3.22
N GLY A 29 -47.17 -4.46 3.24
CA GLY A 29 -46.08 -4.62 4.22
C GLY A 29 -45.06 -3.49 4.08
N PRO A 30 -44.32 -3.18 5.15
CA PRO A 30 -43.27 -2.16 5.10
C PRO A 30 -42.15 -2.54 4.13
N THR A 31 -41.53 -1.53 3.55
CA THR A 31 -40.34 -1.71 2.71
C THR A 31 -39.23 -2.43 3.51
N GLY A 32 -38.52 -3.36 2.89
CA GLY A 32 -37.34 -4.03 3.48
C GLY A 32 -36.26 -3.01 3.83
N ALA A 33 -35.44 -3.33 4.84
CA ALA A 33 -34.32 -2.49 5.23
C ALA A 33 -33.30 -2.31 4.07
N THR A 34 -32.70 -1.14 3.99
CA THR A 34 -31.56 -0.89 3.09
C THR A 34 -30.41 -1.87 3.40
N GLY A 35 -29.80 -2.46 2.38
CA GLY A 35 -28.63 -3.31 2.52
C GLY A 35 -27.49 -2.56 3.21
N ALA A 36 -26.62 -3.27 3.92
CA ALA A 36 -25.44 -2.67 4.52
C ALA A 36 -24.54 -2.03 3.45
N THR A 37 -23.96 -0.88 3.78
CA THR A 37 -22.92 -0.25 2.95
C THR A 37 -21.73 -1.21 2.87
N GLY A 38 -21.13 -1.40 1.68
CA GLY A 38 -19.88 -2.13 1.51
C GLY A 38 -18.77 -1.53 2.36
N SER A 39 -17.79 -2.33 2.78
CA SER A 39 -16.63 -1.85 3.53
C SER A 39 -15.88 -0.77 2.72
N ALA A 40 -15.48 0.31 3.40
CA ALA A 40 -14.83 1.44 2.78
C ALA A 40 -13.45 1.07 2.22
N GLY A 41 -13.37 0.97 0.91
CA GLY A 41 -12.21 1.39 0.17
C GLY A 41 -12.55 2.78 -0.36
N ASP A 42 -11.59 3.65 -0.52
CA ASP A 42 -11.80 5.09 -0.72
C ASP A 42 -13.06 5.50 -1.52
N ILE A 43 -13.92 6.22 -0.84
CA ILE A 43 -14.98 7.15 -1.29
C ILE A 43 -16.13 6.70 -2.21
N THR A 44 -16.36 5.47 -2.54
CA THR A 44 -17.66 5.09 -3.12
C THR A 44 -18.37 4.06 -2.25
N SER A 45 -19.36 4.54 -1.46
CA SER A 45 -20.31 3.63 -0.81
C SER A 45 -20.96 2.76 -1.88
N GLY A 46 -20.97 1.44 -1.68
CA GLY A 46 -21.64 0.49 -2.57
C GLY A 46 -23.10 0.89 -2.77
N PRO A 47 -23.74 0.47 -3.87
CA PRO A 47 -25.14 0.80 -4.16
C PRO A 47 -26.04 0.28 -3.04
N THR A 48 -27.05 1.07 -2.69
CA THR A 48 -28.11 0.65 -1.75
C THR A 48 -28.79 -0.63 -2.26
N GLY A 49 -28.98 -1.61 -1.40
CA GLY A 49 -29.69 -2.85 -1.73
C GLY A 49 -31.12 -2.56 -2.21
N PRO A 50 -31.67 -3.44 -3.05
CA PRO A 50 -33.05 -3.26 -3.55
C PRO A 50 -34.05 -3.30 -2.42
N THR A 51 -35.16 -2.57 -2.61
CA THR A 51 -36.32 -2.62 -1.70
C THR A 51 -36.88 -4.04 -1.64
N GLY A 52 -37.22 -4.53 -0.47
CA GLY A 52 -37.87 -5.82 -0.28
C GLY A 52 -39.26 -5.88 -0.98
N PRO A 53 -39.73 -7.06 -1.34
CA PRO A 53 -41.03 -7.22 -1.98
C PRO A 53 -42.18 -6.81 -1.05
N THR A 54 -43.26 -6.36 -1.64
CA THR A 54 -44.52 -6.08 -0.93
C THR A 54 -45.06 -7.34 -0.27
N GLY A 55 -45.54 -7.27 0.96
CA GLY A 55 -46.18 -8.37 1.66
C GLY A 55 -47.47 -8.81 0.97
N PRO A 56 -47.91 -10.06 1.15
CA PRO A 56 -49.13 -10.55 0.57
C PRO A 56 -50.37 -9.82 1.11
N ALA A 57 -51.45 -9.78 0.30
CA ALA A 57 -52.73 -9.23 0.74
C ALA A 57 -53.32 -10.03 1.90
N GLY A 58 -54.03 -9.36 2.80
CA GLY A 58 -54.75 -10.00 3.91
C GLY A 58 -55.86 -10.94 3.42
N ALA A 59 -56.16 -11.93 4.24
CA ALA A 59 -57.24 -12.88 3.92
C ALA A 59 -58.63 -12.20 3.90
N VAL A 60 -59.50 -12.67 3.02
CA VAL A 60 -60.90 -12.23 2.97
C VAL A 60 -61.63 -12.68 4.25
N GLY A 61 -62.43 -11.79 4.84
CA GLY A 61 -63.23 -12.06 6.03
C GLY A 61 -64.30 -13.21 5.76
N PRO A 62 -64.71 -13.92 6.81
CA PRO A 62 -65.68 -14.99 6.67
C PRO A 62 -67.05 -14.45 6.27
N THR A 63 -67.82 -15.31 5.54
CA THR A 63 -69.21 -15.05 5.19
C THR A 63 -70.07 -15.03 6.46
N GLY A 64 -71.01 -14.08 6.57
CA GLY A 64 -71.94 -14.02 7.67
C GLY A 64 -72.92 -15.26 7.67
N PRO A 65 -73.47 -15.64 8.83
CA PRO A 65 -74.35 -16.80 8.94
C PRO A 65 -75.64 -16.56 8.20
N THR A 66 -76.18 -17.67 7.69
CA THR A 66 -77.50 -17.70 7.06
C THR A 66 -78.63 -17.50 8.12
N GLY A 67 -79.50 -16.54 7.89
CA GLY A 67 -80.69 -16.35 8.75
C GLY A 67 -81.72 -17.41 8.55
N ALA A 68 -82.35 -17.94 9.65
CA ALA A 68 -83.44 -18.91 9.61
C ALA A 68 -84.77 -18.19 9.94
N GLY A 69 -85.80 -18.25 9.03
CA GLY A 69 -87.11 -17.72 9.31
C GLY A 69 -87.96 -17.51 8.07
N ALA A 70 -89.33 -17.66 8.21
CA ALA A 70 -90.37 -17.54 7.18
C ALA A 70 -90.54 -16.10 6.65
N PRO A 71 -91.35 -15.87 5.52
CA PRO A 71 -91.28 -14.67 4.71
C PRO A 71 -91.70 -13.37 5.43
N GLY A 72 -90.82 -12.75 6.06
CA GLY A 72 -90.87 -11.39 6.58
C GLY A 72 -89.83 -10.57 5.85
N ALA A 73 -89.91 -9.23 5.92
CA ALA A 73 -88.91 -8.32 5.28
C ALA A 73 -87.50 -8.83 5.50
N ALA A 74 -86.72 -8.83 4.42
CA ALA A 74 -85.27 -9.23 4.51
C ALA A 74 -84.57 -8.52 5.66
N GLY A 75 -83.94 -9.30 6.54
CA GLY A 75 -83.12 -8.74 7.63
C GLY A 75 -82.02 -7.80 7.12
N PRO A 76 -81.61 -6.87 7.93
CA PRO A 76 -80.56 -5.95 7.52
C PRO A 76 -79.28 -6.71 7.15
N THR A 77 -78.63 -6.25 6.14
CA THR A 77 -77.32 -6.78 5.72
C THR A 77 -76.35 -6.75 6.90
N GLY A 78 -75.69 -7.87 7.17
CA GLY A 78 -74.68 -7.95 8.22
C GLY A 78 -73.55 -6.90 7.98
N PRO A 79 -72.90 -6.42 9.04
CA PRO A 79 -71.80 -5.47 8.91
C PRO A 79 -70.70 -6.08 8.08
N ALA A 80 -69.96 -5.21 7.37
CA ALA A 80 -68.77 -5.60 6.61
C ALA A 80 -67.80 -6.35 7.51
N GLY A 81 -67.10 -7.35 6.98
CA GLY A 81 -66.08 -8.07 7.68
C GLY A 81 -64.93 -7.13 8.09
N ALA A 82 -64.21 -7.45 9.19
CA ALA A 82 -63.05 -6.71 9.63
C ALA A 82 -61.97 -6.70 8.54
N ALA A 83 -61.21 -5.59 8.50
CA ALA A 83 -60.06 -5.52 7.61
C ALA A 83 -59.08 -6.68 7.87
N GLY A 84 -58.49 -7.22 6.83
CA GLY A 84 -57.43 -8.25 6.95
C GLY A 84 -56.24 -7.72 7.73
N ALA A 85 -55.48 -8.63 8.35
CA ALA A 85 -54.25 -8.30 9.03
C ALA A 85 -53.21 -7.71 8.05
N THR A 86 -52.39 -6.81 8.56
CA THR A 86 -51.23 -6.29 7.81
C THR A 86 -50.30 -7.44 7.40
N GLY A 87 -49.84 -7.46 6.17
CA GLY A 87 -48.91 -8.46 5.67
C GLY A 87 -47.55 -8.36 6.42
N PRO A 88 -46.74 -9.41 6.42
CA PRO A 88 -45.44 -9.41 7.03
C PRO A 88 -44.48 -8.41 6.32
N THR A 89 -43.53 -7.90 7.06
CA THR A 89 -42.43 -7.07 6.50
C THR A 89 -41.65 -7.90 5.46
N GLY A 90 -41.32 -7.31 4.33
CA GLY A 90 -40.46 -7.93 3.31
C GLY A 90 -39.09 -8.26 3.87
N PRO A 91 -38.35 -9.19 3.27
CA PRO A 91 -36.97 -9.50 3.66
C PRO A 91 -36.05 -8.30 3.44
N THR A 92 -34.98 -8.23 4.24
CA THR A 92 -33.93 -7.26 4.03
C THR A 92 -33.29 -7.47 2.66
N GLY A 93 -33.00 -6.40 1.93
CA GLY A 93 -32.30 -6.45 0.66
C GLY A 93 -30.87 -7.04 0.84
N PRO A 94 -30.29 -7.56 -0.23
CA PRO A 94 -28.91 -8.05 -0.20
C PRO A 94 -27.92 -6.91 0.16
N THR A 95 -26.83 -7.28 0.79
CA THR A 95 -25.70 -6.34 1.00
C THR A 95 -25.22 -5.82 -0.35
N GLY A 96 -24.94 -4.52 -0.45
CA GLY A 96 -24.32 -3.92 -1.63
C GLY A 96 -22.98 -4.60 -1.95
N ALA A 97 -22.59 -4.59 -3.22
CA ALA A 97 -21.29 -5.07 -3.63
C ALA A 97 -20.19 -4.22 -2.95
N THR A 98 -19.12 -4.88 -2.50
CA THR A 98 -17.91 -4.18 -2.04
C THR A 98 -17.34 -3.39 -3.23
N GLY A 99 -17.09 -2.09 -3.04
CA GLY A 99 -16.43 -1.29 -4.06
C GLY A 99 -15.02 -1.86 -4.32
N SER A 100 -14.67 -2.03 -5.58
CA SER A 100 -13.28 -2.30 -5.96
C SER A 100 -12.53 -0.97 -5.97
N VAL A 101 -11.51 -0.83 -5.11
CA VAL A 101 -10.55 0.25 -5.24
C VAL A 101 -9.61 -0.15 -6.37
N GLN A 102 -9.50 0.67 -7.41
CA GLN A 102 -8.44 0.49 -8.40
C GLN A 102 -7.11 0.78 -7.70
N PRO A 103 -6.10 -0.09 -7.82
CA PRO A 103 -4.77 0.19 -7.30
C PRO A 103 -4.25 1.52 -7.89
N ASN A 104 -3.62 2.32 -7.04
CA ASN A 104 -2.99 3.57 -7.49
C ASN A 104 -1.55 3.26 -7.92
N PRO A 105 -1.20 3.28 -9.21
CA PRO A 105 0.15 2.92 -9.64
C PRO A 105 1.23 3.96 -9.25
N TYR A 106 0.80 5.10 -8.68
CA TYR A 106 1.71 6.11 -8.13
C TYR A 106 1.94 5.96 -6.62
N ASP A 107 1.29 5.00 -5.96
CA ASP A 107 1.35 4.82 -4.49
C ASP A 107 1.17 3.34 -4.16
N LEU A 108 2.26 2.57 -4.24
CA LEU A 108 2.27 1.13 -4.12
C LEU A 108 2.89 0.67 -2.81
N TYR A 109 2.44 -0.46 -2.31
CA TYR A 109 2.89 -1.06 -1.05
C TYR A 109 3.47 -2.44 -1.28
N VAL A 110 4.56 -2.74 -0.56
CA VAL A 110 5.23 -4.03 -0.57
C VAL A 110 5.37 -4.53 0.85
N GLN A 111 5.00 -5.79 1.09
CA GLN A 111 5.14 -6.44 2.39
C GLN A 111 5.61 -7.88 2.21
N SER A 112 6.74 -8.26 2.80
CA SER A 112 7.42 -9.54 2.53
C SER A 112 6.63 -10.79 2.92
N ASP A 113 5.68 -10.67 3.86
CA ASP A 113 4.76 -11.72 4.31
C ASP A 113 3.33 -11.56 3.76
N ALA A 114 3.13 -10.67 2.77
CA ALA A 114 1.85 -10.54 2.09
C ALA A 114 1.45 -11.82 1.37
N ALA A 115 0.15 -12.01 1.19
CA ALA A 115 -0.35 -13.09 0.33
C ALA A 115 0.08 -12.85 -1.13
N ALA A 116 0.43 -13.93 -1.84
CA ALA A 116 0.76 -13.83 -3.25
C ALA A 116 -0.43 -13.32 -4.08
N GLY A 117 -0.13 -12.47 -5.09
CA GLY A 117 -1.15 -11.91 -5.98
C GLY A 117 -1.84 -10.67 -5.42
N GLY A 118 -1.20 -9.95 -4.52
CA GLY A 118 -1.57 -8.60 -4.13
C GLY A 118 -1.63 -7.67 -5.34
N ASP A 119 -2.35 -6.57 -5.23
CA ASP A 119 -2.51 -5.56 -6.29
C ASP A 119 -1.68 -4.29 -6.05
N GLY A 120 -0.85 -4.29 -5.00
CA GLY A 120 -0.01 -3.17 -4.60
C GLY A 120 -0.72 -2.09 -3.78
N SER A 121 -1.99 -2.22 -3.51
CA SER A 121 -2.67 -1.35 -2.55
C SER A 121 -2.21 -1.64 -1.11
N GLN A 122 -2.41 -0.70 -0.20
CA GLN A 122 -2.09 -0.92 1.21
C GLN A 122 -2.87 -2.09 1.83
N ALA A 123 -4.06 -2.41 1.32
CA ALA A 123 -4.90 -3.52 1.80
C ALA A 123 -4.48 -4.88 1.22
N ALA A 124 -3.83 -4.89 0.06
CA ALA A 124 -3.35 -6.06 -0.65
C ALA A 124 -1.97 -5.79 -1.27
N PRO A 125 -0.91 -5.57 -0.43
CA PRO A 125 0.41 -5.19 -0.91
C PRO A 125 1.04 -6.29 -1.78
N PHE A 126 1.94 -5.90 -2.66
CA PHE A 126 2.82 -6.85 -3.35
C PHE A 126 3.71 -7.58 -2.35
N GLN A 127 4.14 -8.77 -2.70
CA GLN A 127 5.04 -9.55 -1.85
C GLN A 127 6.51 -9.16 -2.08
N THR A 128 6.86 -8.71 -3.27
CA THR A 128 8.23 -8.41 -3.68
C THR A 128 8.38 -6.99 -4.22
N ILE A 129 9.59 -6.45 -4.12
CA ILE A 129 9.93 -5.13 -4.68
C ILE A 129 9.87 -5.18 -6.23
N ASP A 130 10.20 -6.31 -6.85
CA ASP A 130 10.12 -6.51 -8.30
C ASP A 130 8.69 -6.32 -8.83
N GLU A 131 7.69 -6.90 -8.14
CA GLU A 131 6.28 -6.72 -8.53
C GLU A 131 5.89 -5.25 -8.50
N ALA A 132 6.31 -4.52 -7.47
CA ALA A 132 6.03 -3.09 -7.36
C ALA A 132 6.76 -2.27 -8.44
N LEU A 133 8.04 -2.57 -8.72
CA LEU A 133 8.81 -1.90 -9.79
C LEU A 133 8.20 -2.13 -11.18
N ALA A 134 7.63 -3.29 -11.42
CA ALA A 134 6.93 -3.56 -12.68
C ALA A 134 5.65 -2.72 -12.80
N ALA A 135 4.94 -2.51 -11.69
CA ALA A 135 3.63 -1.86 -11.65
C ALA A 135 3.67 -0.34 -11.46
N VAL A 136 4.72 0.20 -10.79
CA VAL A 136 4.80 1.64 -10.49
C VAL A 136 4.87 2.46 -11.78
N GLU A 137 4.23 3.62 -11.78
CA GLU A 137 4.36 4.62 -12.86
C GLU A 137 5.48 5.62 -12.57
N PRO A 138 5.99 6.38 -13.57
CA PRO A 138 6.94 7.46 -13.33
C PRO A 138 6.45 8.42 -12.24
N ASP A 139 7.39 8.95 -11.43
CA ASP A 139 7.12 9.78 -10.25
C ASP A 139 6.32 9.09 -9.13
N GLY A 140 6.14 7.78 -9.20
CA GLY A 140 5.42 7.01 -8.19
C GLY A 140 6.29 6.61 -6.99
N THR A 141 5.63 6.28 -5.89
CA THR A 141 6.26 5.85 -4.65
C THR A 141 5.94 4.38 -4.35
N ILE A 142 6.96 3.62 -4.02
CA ILE A 142 6.86 2.25 -3.52
C ILE A 142 7.18 2.25 -2.02
N HIS A 143 6.18 2.01 -1.19
CA HIS A 143 6.32 1.87 0.25
C HIS A 143 6.74 0.45 0.62
N VAL A 144 8.00 0.28 0.99
CA VAL A 144 8.53 -1.00 1.46
C VAL A 144 8.28 -1.10 2.96
N LEU A 145 7.32 -1.91 3.34
CA LEU A 145 6.93 -2.08 4.74
C LEU A 145 7.95 -2.93 5.49
N ARG A 146 7.85 -2.94 6.82
CA ARG A 146 8.74 -3.72 7.67
C ARG A 146 8.79 -5.19 7.24
N GLY A 147 9.99 -5.74 7.09
CA GLY A 147 10.21 -7.13 6.74
C GLY A 147 11.57 -7.33 6.09
N THR A 148 11.97 -8.57 5.86
CA THR A 148 13.19 -8.91 5.13
C THR A 148 12.82 -9.33 3.71
N TYR A 149 13.45 -8.70 2.73
CA TYR A 149 13.24 -8.90 1.30
C TYR A 149 14.50 -9.55 0.69
N PRO A 150 14.50 -10.88 0.52
CA PRO A 150 15.65 -11.57 -0.07
C PRO A 150 15.74 -11.27 -1.57
N ILE A 151 16.90 -10.78 -1.99
CA ILE A 151 17.18 -10.40 -3.38
C ILE A 151 18.15 -11.39 -4.01
N THR A 152 17.72 -12.01 -5.09
CA THR A 152 18.53 -12.93 -5.93
C THR A 152 18.59 -12.48 -7.39
N GLN A 153 17.88 -11.41 -7.74
CA GLN A 153 17.86 -10.77 -9.06
C GLN A 153 18.02 -9.25 -8.89
N GLN A 154 18.55 -8.59 -9.91
CA GLN A 154 18.77 -7.15 -9.88
C GLN A 154 17.45 -6.39 -9.95
N LEU A 155 17.24 -5.47 -9.03
CA LEU A 155 16.16 -4.49 -9.03
C LEU A 155 16.56 -3.31 -9.92
N VAL A 156 15.94 -3.19 -11.07
CA VAL A 156 16.22 -2.11 -12.03
C VAL A 156 15.16 -1.02 -11.90
N VAL A 157 15.56 0.15 -11.38
CA VAL A 157 14.72 1.34 -11.32
C VAL A 157 14.96 2.13 -12.61
N ASN A 158 14.09 1.95 -13.59
CA ASN A 158 14.27 2.49 -14.95
C ASN A 158 13.19 3.48 -15.37
N LYS A 159 12.21 3.74 -14.52
CA LYS A 159 11.18 4.77 -14.72
C LYS A 159 11.59 6.02 -13.95
N PRO A 160 11.56 7.22 -14.53
CA PRO A 160 12.07 8.42 -13.88
C PRO A 160 11.24 8.81 -12.65
N GLY A 161 11.91 9.36 -11.65
CA GLY A 161 11.29 9.92 -10.44
C GLY A 161 10.74 8.90 -9.45
N VAL A 162 11.02 7.61 -9.64
CA VAL A 162 10.49 6.58 -8.73
C VAL A 162 11.16 6.68 -7.36
N THR A 163 10.35 6.75 -6.32
CA THR A 163 10.80 6.68 -4.92
C THR A 163 10.54 5.30 -4.34
N ILE A 164 11.59 4.66 -3.81
CA ILE A 164 11.47 3.45 -3.00
C ILE A 164 11.70 3.84 -1.55
N GLN A 165 10.62 3.88 -0.77
CA GLN A 165 10.63 4.34 0.61
C GLN A 165 10.48 3.19 1.59
N GLY A 166 11.52 2.93 2.38
CA GLY A 166 11.51 1.93 3.44
C GLY A 166 10.91 2.46 4.73
N THR A 167 10.04 1.70 5.37
CA THR A 167 9.66 1.93 6.76
C THR A 167 10.70 1.34 7.72
N ALA A 168 10.70 1.75 8.98
CA ALA A 168 11.63 1.21 9.98
C ALA A 168 11.59 -0.33 10.02
N GLY A 169 12.73 -0.97 9.73
CA GLY A 169 12.87 -2.42 9.65
C GLY A 169 12.54 -3.02 8.28
N ALA A 170 12.47 -2.22 7.22
CA ALA A 170 12.51 -2.69 5.84
C ALA A 170 13.95 -3.07 5.48
N GLU A 171 14.23 -4.36 5.36
CA GLU A 171 15.57 -4.90 5.09
C GLU A 171 15.62 -5.57 3.72
N VAL A 172 16.47 -5.07 2.85
CA VAL A 172 16.82 -5.68 1.56
C VAL A 172 18.05 -6.55 1.78
N LEU A 173 17.87 -7.86 1.71
CA LEU A 173 18.91 -8.86 1.99
C LEU A 173 19.39 -9.51 0.69
N LEU A 174 20.59 -9.15 0.24
CA LEU A 174 21.21 -9.75 -0.94
C LEU A 174 21.64 -11.20 -0.65
N LYS A 175 21.22 -12.11 -1.52
CA LYS A 175 21.49 -13.55 -1.42
C LYS A 175 22.20 -14.14 -2.65
N ALA A 176 22.78 -13.32 -3.49
CA ALA A 176 23.51 -13.73 -4.69
C ALA A 176 24.59 -12.69 -5.04
N PRO A 177 25.67 -13.07 -5.75
CA PRO A 177 26.74 -12.13 -6.15
C PRO A 177 26.31 -11.24 -7.32
N ILE A 178 25.27 -10.44 -7.10
CA ILE A 178 24.69 -9.49 -8.08
C ILE A 178 24.62 -8.10 -7.46
N VAL A 179 24.49 -7.08 -8.29
CA VAL A 179 24.15 -5.71 -7.85
C VAL A 179 22.66 -5.65 -7.56
N PRO A 180 22.22 -5.48 -6.30
CA PRO A 180 20.79 -5.50 -5.99
C PRO A 180 20.03 -4.31 -6.54
N PHE A 181 20.58 -3.09 -6.53
CA PHE A 181 19.91 -1.90 -7.08
C PHE A 181 20.69 -1.30 -8.25
N LEU A 182 20.01 -1.11 -9.37
CA LEU A 182 20.49 -0.36 -10.53
C LEU A 182 19.52 0.80 -10.82
N LEU A 183 19.97 2.05 -10.60
CA LEU A 183 19.19 3.26 -10.81
C LEU A 183 19.52 3.85 -12.18
N THR A 184 18.59 3.78 -13.12
CA THR A 184 18.78 4.24 -14.51
C THR A 184 17.70 5.21 -14.99
N GLY A 185 16.62 5.37 -14.22
CA GLY A 185 15.47 6.20 -14.60
C GLY A 185 15.76 7.70 -14.57
N GLY A 186 16.63 8.12 -13.66
CA GLY A 186 16.86 9.52 -13.33
C GLY A 186 15.85 10.07 -12.33
N ASP A 187 16.34 10.96 -11.46
CA ASP A 187 15.58 11.51 -10.32
C ASP A 187 15.00 10.45 -9.37
N ASP A 188 15.52 9.22 -9.43
CA ASP A 188 15.08 8.12 -8.58
C ASP A 188 15.58 8.29 -7.15
N THR A 189 14.78 7.86 -6.18
CA THR A 189 15.12 7.97 -4.76
C THR A 189 15.04 6.62 -4.05
N LEU A 190 16.12 6.25 -3.34
CA LEU A 190 16.09 5.23 -2.29
C LEU A 190 16.09 5.95 -0.95
N ASP A 191 15.08 5.72 -0.11
CA ASP A 191 14.94 6.39 1.17
C ASP A 191 14.60 5.40 2.30
N GLY A 192 15.32 5.49 3.42
CA GLY A 192 14.98 4.77 4.65
C GLY A 192 15.15 3.25 4.63
N LEU A 193 15.87 2.68 3.66
CA LEU A 193 16.09 1.24 3.53
C LEU A 193 17.29 0.77 4.37
N THR A 194 17.19 -0.45 4.91
CA THR A 194 18.36 -1.23 5.34
C THR A 194 18.77 -2.15 4.19
N ILE A 195 20.03 -2.03 3.71
CA ILE A 195 20.54 -2.83 2.60
C ILE A 195 21.78 -3.60 3.06
N THR A 196 21.73 -4.92 3.00
CA THR A 196 22.81 -5.79 3.46
C THR A 196 22.89 -7.08 2.63
N SER A 197 23.81 -7.97 2.98
CA SER A 197 23.97 -9.29 2.35
C SER A 197 24.22 -10.37 3.38
N ASP A 198 23.85 -11.60 3.07
CA ASP A 198 24.10 -12.77 3.93
C ASP A 198 25.56 -13.26 3.89
N GLN A 199 26.31 -12.85 2.88
CA GLN A 199 27.73 -13.17 2.69
C GLN A 199 28.45 -11.97 2.07
N PRO A 200 29.79 -11.86 2.22
CA PRO A 200 30.55 -10.77 1.64
C PRO A 200 30.76 -10.97 0.12
N TYR A 201 29.75 -10.70 -0.66
CA TYR A 201 29.83 -10.74 -2.13
C TYR A 201 30.71 -9.61 -2.68
N PRO A 202 31.54 -9.86 -3.74
CA PRO A 202 32.39 -8.84 -4.37
C PRO A 202 31.59 -7.93 -5.33
N VAL A 203 30.56 -7.28 -4.83
CA VAL A 203 29.64 -6.44 -5.60
C VAL A 203 29.39 -5.11 -4.89
N GLU A 204 28.85 -4.16 -5.62
CA GLU A 204 28.22 -2.96 -5.05
C GLU A 204 26.74 -3.21 -4.75
N PHE A 205 26.22 -2.57 -3.70
CA PHE A 205 24.81 -2.68 -3.34
C PHE A 205 23.93 -1.73 -4.16
N ILE A 206 24.44 -0.58 -4.54
CA ILE A 206 23.73 0.39 -5.36
C ILE A 206 24.64 0.81 -6.51
N GLN A 207 24.18 0.63 -7.74
CA GLN A 207 24.80 1.16 -8.94
C GLN A 207 23.94 2.29 -9.49
N VAL A 208 24.56 3.48 -9.66
CA VAL A 208 23.89 4.69 -10.15
C VAL A 208 24.33 4.97 -11.57
N ALA A 209 23.38 4.97 -12.50
CA ALA A 209 23.63 5.21 -13.92
C ALA A 209 22.84 6.39 -14.51
N GLY A 210 21.83 6.88 -13.79
CA GLY A 210 20.99 8.01 -14.21
C GLY A 210 21.47 9.36 -13.66
N ASP A 211 20.77 10.41 -14.01
CA ASP A 211 20.95 11.77 -13.52
C ASP A 211 20.00 12.06 -12.35
N GLY A 212 20.37 12.94 -11.42
CA GLY A 212 19.53 13.43 -10.33
C GLY A 212 19.15 12.42 -9.24
N ASN A 213 19.70 11.21 -9.26
CA ASN A 213 19.33 10.16 -8.30
C ASN A 213 19.70 10.51 -6.86
N GLN A 214 18.95 9.95 -5.91
CA GLN A 214 19.12 10.22 -4.49
C GLN A 214 19.17 8.93 -3.66
N VAL A 215 20.07 8.90 -2.66
CA VAL A 215 20.14 7.84 -1.64
C VAL A 215 20.09 8.51 -0.27
N LEU A 216 19.00 8.34 0.44
CA LEU A 216 18.67 9.11 1.63
C LEU A 216 18.37 8.20 2.81
N ASN A 217 18.85 8.57 4.00
CA ASN A 217 18.44 7.93 5.28
C ASN A 217 18.58 6.40 5.33
N CYS A 218 19.39 5.81 4.46
CA CYS A 218 19.60 4.38 4.37
C CYS A 218 20.70 3.90 5.32
N GLN A 219 20.58 2.65 5.77
CA GLN A 219 21.68 1.93 6.41
C GLN A 219 22.21 0.87 5.43
N ILE A 220 23.47 1.00 5.02
CA ILE A 220 24.08 0.17 3.98
C ILE A 220 25.32 -0.49 4.55
N TYR A 221 25.30 -1.81 4.69
CA TYR A 221 26.39 -2.53 5.32
C TYR A 221 26.58 -3.96 4.79
N GLY A 222 27.80 -4.44 4.87
CA GLY A 222 28.14 -5.84 4.59
C GLY A 222 28.15 -6.69 5.85
N PRO A 223 28.21 -8.03 5.73
CA PRO A 223 28.48 -8.91 6.84
C PRO A 223 29.91 -8.71 7.36
N ASP A 224 30.16 -9.11 8.62
CA ASP A 224 31.45 -9.01 9.24
C ASP A 224 32.51 -9.81 8.47
N GLN A 225 33.67 -9.21 8.28
CA GLN A 225 34.84 -9.81 7.67
C GLN A 225 36.03 -9.70 8.62
N ALA A 226 36.84 -10.73 8.69
CA ALA A 226 38.01 -10.76 9.57
C ALA A 226 39.16 -9.89 9.02
N GLY A 227 39.98 -9.36 9.91
CA GLY A 227 41.17 -8.59 9.57
C GLY A 227 40.92 -7.16 9.15
N ASP A 228 41.94 -6.53 8.60
CA ASP A 228 41.89 -5.14 8.13
C ASP A 228 41.02 -4.98 6.87
N SER A 229 40.25 -3.92 6.80
CA SER A 229 39.33 -3.65 5.68
C SER A 229 40.00 -3.58 4.30
N SER A 230 41.35 -3.41 4.25
CA SER A 230 42.10 -3.47 3.00
C SER A 230 42.22 -4.88 2.41
N THR A 231 42.02 -5.90 3.22
CA THR A 231 42.08 -7.33 2.83
C THR A 231 40.69 -7.93 2.55
N TRP A 232 39.64 -7.21 2.87
CA TRP A 232 38.26 -7.68 2.69
C TRP A 232 37.89 -7.90 1.22
N VAL A 233 36.89 -8.74 1.00
CA VAL A 233 36.19 -8.83 -0.29
C VAL A 233 35.76 -7.44 -0.72
N VAL A 234 35.91 -7.13 -2.01
CA VAL A 234 35.61 -5.80 -2.55
C VAL A 234 34.09 -5.63 -2.67
N ASN A 235 33.45 -5.43 -1.52
CA ASN A 235 32.05 -5.01 -1.47
C ASN A 235 31.98 -3.48 -1.31
N ARG A 236 31.01 -2.86 -1.97
CA ARG A 236 30.81 -1.40 -1.97
C ARG A 236 29.36 -1.07 -1.64
N GLY A 237 29.18 0.04 -0.92
CA GLY A 237 27.82 0.55 -0.68
C GLY A 237 27.20 1.11 -1.95
N LEU A 238 27.95 1.97 -2.65
CA LEU A 238 27.49 2.64 -3.86
C LEU A 238 28.61 2.78 -4.89
N VAL A 239 28.26 2.64 -6.17
CA VAL A 239 29.14 2.94 -7.29
C VAL A 239 28.40 3.78 -8.34
N THR A 240 28.98 4.90 -8.78
CA THR A 240 28.47 5.65 -9.93
C THR A 240 28.94 5.01 -11.22
N GLN A 241 28.13 4.96 -12.25
CA GLN A 241 28.60 4.75 -13.61
C GLN A 241 29.26 6.02 -14.15
N VAL A 242 30.09 5.86 -15.18
CA VAL A 242 30.73 6.99 -15.85
C VAL A 242 29.67 7.96 -16.38
N GLY A 243 29.79 9.23 -16.00
CA GLY A 243 28.89 10.29 -16.47
C GLY A 243 27.56 10.41 -15.73
N SER A 244 27.33 9.67 -14.64
CA SER A 244 26.17 9.93 -13.75
C SER A 244 26.29 11.30 -13.11
N THR A 245 25.26 12.14 -13.15
CA THR A 245 25.33 13.52 -12.67
C THR A 245 24.33 13.81 -11.57
N ASN A 246 24.60 14.87 -10.78
CA ASN A 246 23.69 15.40 -9.76
C ASN A 246 23.26 14.38 -8.68
N LEU A 247 24.08 13.35 -8.41
CA LEU A 247 23.79 12.36 -7.36
C LEU A 247 23.75 13.02 -5.98
N LEU A 248 22.71 12.79 -5.19
CA LEU A 248 22.64 13.20 -3.78
C LEU A 248 22.68 11.96 -2.87
N VAL A 249 23.70 11.90 -1.99
CA VAL A 249 23.83 10.85 -0.96
C VAL A 249 23.84 11.53 0.40
N ARG A 250 22.73 11.41 1.16
CA ARG A 250 22.57 12.18 2.39
C ARG A 250 21.99 11.36 3.54
N SER A 251 22.53 11.63 4.74
CA SER A 251 22.04 11.07 6.01
C SER A 251 22.06 9.54 6.05
N ASN A 252 22.98 8.90 5.32
CA ASN A 252 23.10 7.44 5.32
C ASN A 252 24.14 6.98 6.36
N ILE A 253 24.04 5.72 6.75
CA ILE A 253 25.02 5.03 7.57
C ILE A 253 25.66 3.93 6.71
N PHE A 254 26.96 4.01 6.48
CA PHE A 254 27.76 3.00 5.79
C PHE A 254 28.72 2.32 6.77
N HIS A 255 28.65 1.00 6.86
CA HIS A 255 29.63 0.28 7.70
C HIS A 255 29.90 -1.13 7.22
N THR A 256 31.00 -1.71 7.71
CA THR A 256 31.40 -3.09 7.41
C THR A 256 31.46 -3.37 5.90
N LEU A 257 31.90 -2.37 5.16
CA LEU A 257 32.10 -2.42 3.71
C LEU A 257 33.57 -2.16 3.39
N ARG A 258 34.10 -2.75 2.35
CA ARG A 258 35.44 -2.35 1.90
C ARG A 258 35.47 -0.88 1.49
N GLN A 259 34.43 -0.41 0.78
CA GLN A 259 34.28 0.99 0.39
C GLN A 259 32.83 1.44 0.51
N PRO A 260 32.53 2.54 1.21
CA PRO A 260 31.19 3.10 1.22
C PRO A 260 30.72 3.54 -0.15
N ALA A 261 31.64 4.18 -0.94
CA ALA A 261 31.35 4.56 -2.32
C ALA A 261 32.61 4.56 -3.19
N TYR A 262 32.41 4.27 -4.47
CA TYR A 262 33.39 4.46 -5.54
C TYR A 262 32.78 5.34 -6.64
N LEU A 263 33.37 6.50 -6.86
CA LEU A 263 32.84 7.54 -7.73
C LEU A 263 33.66 7.55 -9.03
N ASN A 264 33.06 7.03 -10.08
CA ASN A 264 33.69 6.83 -11.39
C ASN A 264 33.83 8.15 -12.19
N PRO A 265 34.70 8.17 -13.22
CA PRO A 265 35.01 9.36 -14.00
C PRO A 265 33.77 10.08 -14.55
N SER A 266 33.88 11.41 -14.59
CA SER A 266 32.83 12.31 -15.11
C SER A 266 31.51 12.26 -14.35
N SER A 267 31.45 11.56 -13.23
CA SER A 267 30.28 11.64 -12.36
C SER A 267 30.33 12.85 -11.42
N THR A 268 29.17 13.37 -11.05
CA THR A 268 29.03 14.53 -10.19
C THR A 268 27.97 14.35 -9.11
N GLY A 269 28.09 15.08 -8.01
CA GLY A 269 27.08 15.05 -6.97
C GLY A 269 27.52 15.59 -5.61
N THR A 270 26.77 15.20 -4.59
CA THR A 270 26.99 15.64 -3.21
C THR A 270 26.85 14.48 -2.24
N PHE A 271 27.81 14.36 -1.32
CA PHE A 271 27.78 13.48 -0.15
C PHE A 271 27.71 14.34 1.10
N MET A 272 26.60 14.26 1.83
CA MET A 272 26.39 15.15 2.97
C MET A 272 25.78 14.40 4.16
N ASP A 273 26.25 14.74 5.36
CA ASP A 273 25.71 14.25 6.63
C ASP A 273 25.69 12.71 6.76
N ASN A 274 26.57 11.99 6.03
CA ASN A 274 26.66 10.54 6.13
C ASN A 274 27.62 10.13 7.26
N VAL A 275 27.33 8.97 7.86
CA VAL A 275 28.19 8.34 8.87
C VAL A 275 28.87 7.11 8.27
N CYS A 276 30.19 7.02 8.39
CA CYS A 276 30.97 5.88 7.91
C CYS A 276 31.85 5.31 9.03
N TYR A 277 31.81 4.00 9.26
CA TYR A 277 32.69 3.35 10.21
C TYR A 277 32.98 1.91 9.78
N ASN A 278 34.10 1.35 10.25
CA ASN A 278 34.52 -0.02 9.88
C ASN A 278 34.52 -0.21 8.35
N THR A 279 35.21 0.70 7.62
CA THR A 279 35.29 0.71 6.15
C THR A 279 36.54 1.48 5.72
N ARG A 280 36.88 1.53 4.44
CA ARG A 280 38.06 2.27 3.94
C ARG A 280 37.78 3.73 3.57
N GLY A 281 36.56 4.14 3.37
CA GLY A 281 36.20 5.48 2.93
C GLY A 281 35.85 5.60 1.45
N TYR A 282 35.47 6.81 1.05
CA TYR A 282 35.06 7.13 -0.31
C TYR A 282 36.26 7.15 -1.26
N VAL A 283 36.08 6.65 -2.46
CA VAL A 283 37.09 6.72 -3.54
C VAL A 283 36.54 7.62 -4.65
N VAL A 284 37.35 8.64 -5.01
CA VAL A 284 37.06 9.59 -6.08
C VAL A 284 38.01 9.33 -7.24
N ASP A 285 37.50 8.86 -8.36
CA ASP A 285 38.25 8.62 -9.60
C ASP A 285 37.81 9.61 -10.68
N ARG A 286 38.50 10.71 -10.83
CA ARG A 286 38.24 11.73 -11.87
C ARG A 286 36.77 12.20 -11.89
N ALA A 287 36.13 12.25 -10.72
CA ALA A 287 34.76 12.67 -10.49
C ALA A 287 34.72 14.02 -9.76
N ILE A 288 33.57 14.68 -9.70
CA ILE A 288 33.39 15.96 -9.02
C ILE A 288 32.27 15.84 -7.99
N PHE A 289 32.66 15.76 -6.72
CA PHE A 289 31.71 15.62 -5.62
C PHE A 289 31.99 16.61 -4.50
N LEU A 290 30.92 17.20 -3.98
CA LEU A 290 30.96 17.98 -2.75
C LEU A 290 30.79 17.05 -1.56
N PHE A 291 31.71 17.13 -0.59
CA PHE A 291 31.64 16.38 0.67
C PHE A 291 31.47 17.36 1.82
N SER A 292 30.40 17.24 2.58
CA SER A 292 30.09 18.15 3.70
C SER A 292 29.33 17.43 4.82
N GLY A 293 29.71 17.72 6.07
CA GLY A 293 29.00 17.18 7.23
C GLY A 293 29.16 15.67 7.45
N ASN A 294 29.93 14.97 6.61
CA ASN A 294 30.15 13.54 6.81
C ASN A 294 31.04 13.29 8.03
N SER A 295 30.86 12.13 8.67
CA SER A 295 31.65 11.74 9.84
C SER A 295 32.14 10.31 9.74
N TRP A 296 33.36 10.07 10.25
CA TRP A 296 33.98 8.76 10.33
C TRP A 296 34.07 8.31 11.78
N GLY A 297 33.44 7.17 12.08
CA GLY A 297 33.42 6.56 13.41
C GLY A 297 34.53 5.54 13.66
N LEU A 298 34.45 4.84 14.77
CA LEU A 298 35.35 3.75 15.14
C LEU A 298 34.72 2.36 14.85
N PRO A 299 35.52 1.35 14.47
CA PRO A 299 36.98 1.39 14.23
C PRO A 299 37.35 2.39 13.15
N ALA A 300 38.49 3.10 13.37
CA ALA A 300 38.94 4.13 12.46
C ALA A 300 39.28 3.56 11.09
N ASN A 301 38.86 4.25 10.06
CA ASN A 301 39.25 3.95 8.69
C ASN A 301 40.68 4.45 8.41
N ALA A 302 41.42 3.72 7.58
CA ALA A 302 42.74 4.15 7.16
C ALA A 302 42.66 5.45 6.34
N VAL A 303 41.57 5.69 5.64
CA VAL A 303 41.32 6.85 4.77
C VAL A 303 39.85 7.20 4.82
N GLY A 304 39.52 8.49 4.94
CA GLY A 304 38.14 8.97 4.81
C GLY A 304 37.75 9.20 3.34
N ILE A 305 38.62 9.93 2.60
CA ILE A 305 38.42 10.28 1.19
C ILE A 305 39.72 10.03 0.43
N ALA A 306 39.72 9.23 -0.60
CA ALA A 306 40.86 8.99 -1.49
C ALA A 306 40.61 9.68 -2.84
N LEU A 307 41.45 10.62 -3.21
CA LEU A 307 41.47 11.31 -4.49
C LEU A 307 42.47 10.61 -5.40
N LEU A 308 42.00 9.87 -6.41
CA LEU A 308 42.85 9.11 -7.32
C LEU A 308 43.49 9.98 -8.40
N SER A 309 44.57 9.46 -9.01
CA SER A 309 45.29 10.11 -10.09
C SER A 309 44.35 10.57 -11.24
N GLY A 310 44.53 11.82 -11.64
CA GLY A 310 43.71 12.48 -12.65
C GLY A 310 42.42 13.10 -12.14
N THR A 311 42.09 12.98 -10.85
CA THR A 311 41.06 13.81 -10.23
C THR A 311 41.50 15.27 -10.25
N LEU A 312 40.55 16.20 -10.46
CA LEU A 312 40.84 17.63 -10.64
C LEU A 312 41.56 18.24 -9.40
N THR A 313 42.41 19.22 -9.64
CA THR A 313 42.96 20.11 -8.63
C THR A 313 42.13 21.39 -8.56
N GLY A 314 42.01 21.98 -7.36
CA GLY A 314 41.11 23.10 -7.11
C GLY A 314 39.80 22.67 -6.43
N ALA A 315 38.85 23.58 -6.39
CA ALA A 315 37.54 23.27 -5.78
C ALA A 315 36.82 22.15 -6.53
N PRO A 316 36.11 21.26 -5.82
CA PRO A 316 35.78 21.31 -4.38
C PRO A 316 36.83 20.66 -3.45
N TYR A 317 37.95 20.18 -3.94
CA TYR A 317 38.90 19.38 -3.15
C TYR A 317 40.01 20.17 -2.49
N ASP A 318 40.35 21.37 -3.01
CA ASP A 318 41.41 22.18 -2.47
C ASP A 318 40.92 23.48 -1.81
N PRO A 319 41.53 23.89 -0.71
CA PRO A 319 42.61 23.18 -0.06
C PRO A 319 42.13 21.94 0.70
N LEU A 320 42.97 20.89 0.75
CA LEU A 320 42.63 19.62 1.45
C LEU A 320 42.22 19.85 2.90
N SER A 321 42.81 20.84 3.59
CA SER A 321 42.41 21.19 4.96
C SER A 321 40.96 21.66 5.08
N ALA A 322 40.39 22.29 4.06
CA ALA A 322 39.01 22.69 4.05
C ALA A 322 38.10 21.47 3.82
N LEU A 323 38.51 20.54 2.96
CA LEU A 323 37.82 19.28 2.76
C LEU A 323 37.75 18.44 4.05
N GLU A 324 38.90 18.33 4.76
CA GLU A 324 38.97 17.66 6.06
C GLU A 324 38.13 18.37 7.13
N ALA A 325 38.22 19.70 7.20
CA ALA A 325 37.46 20.49 8.17
C ALA A 325 35.94 20.42 7.97
N SER A 326 35.49 20.20 6.74
CA SER A 326 34.08 20.05 6.41
C SER A 326 33.53 18.67 6.75
N ASN A 327 34.38 17.71 7.14
CA ASN A 327 34.04 16.32 7.35
C ASN A 327 34.73 15.79 8.62
N SER A 328 33.92 15.45 9.64
CA SER A 328 34.44 15.10 10.97
C SER A 328 35.27 13.81 10.94
N SER A 329 36.48 13.88 11.49
CA SER A 329 37.45 12.78 11.55
C SER A 329 37.82 12.21 10.16
N ALA A 330 37.66 13.00 9.12
CA ALA A 330 38.12 12.62 7.78
C ALA A 330 39.66 12.69 7.69
N THR A 331 40.23 11.71 7.01
CA THR A 331 41.60 11.76 6.51
C THR A 331 41.56 11.73 5.00
N VAL A 332 42.33 12.59 4.33
CA VAL A 332 42.36 12.64 2.86
C VAL A 332 43.65 12.00 2.35
N SER A 333 43.52 11.00 1.47
CA SER A 333 44.65 10.45 0.70
C SER A 333 44.64 11.08 -0.69
N ASP A 334 45.60 11.96 -0.93
CA ASP A 334 45.76 12.63 -2.22
C ASP A 334 46.79 11.87 -3.09
N GLN A 335 46.30 11.32 -4.19
CA GLN A 335 47.08 10.57 -5.18
C GLN A 335 46.99 11.22 -6.58
N ARG A 336 46.55 12.47 -6.66
CA ARG A 336 46.35 13.20 -7.91
C ARG A 336 47.62 13.53 -8.70
#